data_157e547e3b594365d6101cc35113ac14
#
_entry.id   157e547e3b594365d6101cc35113ac14
#
_cell.length_a   1.000
_cell.length_b   1.000
_cell.length_c   1.000
_cell.angle_alpha   90.00
_cell.angle_beta   90.00
_cell.angle_gamma   90.00
#
_symmetry.space_group_name_H-M   'P 1'
#
loop_
_entity.id
_entity.type
_entity.pdbx_description
1 polymer ?
#
loop_
_entity_poly.entity_id
_entity_poly.type
_entity_poly.pdbx_seq_one_letter_code
_entity_poly.pdbx_strand_id
1 'polypeptide(L)'
;MKNPLVSIIIRTKNEEKWISACLKSVFRQQYKNIEVIIVDNESTDRTVAKAQEFPIKLVTIKDFFPGKAINDGIRASSGEYIVCLSGHCVPVNDQWLGNLIKDLSNLNVAGVYGKQEPLSFTSDLDKRDLLTVFGKDRKVQIKDS
;
A
#
# COMPACT_ATOMS: atom_id res chain seq x y z
N MET A 1 10.51 16.98 14.96
CA MET A 1 10.73 15.67 14.31
C MET A 1 10.68 15.86 12.80
N LYS A 2 11.57 15.20 12.05
CA LYS A 2 11.47 15.18 10.59
C LYS A 2 10.09 14.62 10.19
N ASN A 3 9.43 15.26 9.26
CA ASN A 3 8.18 14.81 8.67
C ASN A 3 8.44 14.47 7.19
N PRO A 4 9.14 13.33 6.90
CA PRO A 4 9.56 12.99 5.55
C PRO A 4 8.37 12.76 4.63
N LEU A 5 8.53 13.07 3.34
CA LEU A 5 7.52 12.74 2.35
C LEU A 5 7.44 11.22 2.19
N VAL A 6 6.24 10.68 2.24
CA VAL A 6 5.95 9.26 2.03
C VAL A 6 5.23 9.08 0.70
N SER A 7 5.80 8.30 -0.19
CA SER A 7 5.16 7.93 -1.45
C SER A 7 4.41 6.60 -1.28
N ILE A 8 3.09 6.63 -1.44
CA ILE A 8 2.24 5.45 -1.37
C ILE A 8 1.96 4.99 -2.80
N ILE A 9 2.55 3.85 -3.17
CA ILE A 9 2.41 3.23 -4.49
C ILE A 9 1.30 2.19 -4.41
N ILE A 10 0.24 2.39 -5.16
CA ILE A 10 -0.93 1.51 -5.18
C ILE A 10 -1.04 0.89 -6.56
N ARG A 11 -0.89 -0.44 -6.63
CA ARG A 11 -1.05 -1.19 -7.88
C ARG A 11 -2.51 -1.55 -8.07
N THR A 12 -3.01 -1.36 -9.30
CA THR A 12 -4.41 -1.62 -9.64
C THR A 12 -4.56 -2.40 -10.95
N LYS A 13 -5.59 -3.25 -10.97
CA LYS A 13 -6.13 -3.89 -12.17
C LYS A 13 -7.57 -4.27 -11.89
N ASN A 14 -8.55 -3.54 -12.46
CA ASN A 14 -9.98 -3.80 -12.28
C ASN A 14 -10.40 -3.86 -10.80
N GLU A 15 -10.08 -2.80 -10.06
CA GLU A 15 -10.33 -2.65 -8.62
C GLU A 15 -11.47 -1.66 -8.32
N GLU A 16 -12.40 -1.46 -9.25
CA GLU A 16 -13.49 -0.46 -9.09
C GLU A 16 -14.31 -0.65 -7.82
N LYS A 17 -14.36 -1.87 -7.31
CA LYS A 17 -15.08 -2.21 -6.08
C LYS A 17 -14.40 -1.63 -4.83
N TRP A 18 -13.06 -1.57 -4.83
CA TRP A 18 -12.27 -1.31 -3.64
C TRP A 18 -11.49 -0.01 -3.66
N ILE A 19 -11.11 0.48 -4.84
CA ILE A 19 -10.17 1.61 -4.97
C ILE A 19 -10.62 2.85 -4.21
N SER A 20 -11.91 3.18 -4.23
CA SER A 20 -12.42 4.34 -3.48
C SER A 20 -12.29 4.17 -1.96
N ALA A 21 -12.55 2.97 -1.44
CA ALA A 21 -12.38 2.68 -0.01
C ALA A 21 -10.91 2.71 0.41
N CYS A 22 -10.03 2.14 -0.41
CA CYS A 22 -8.59 2.20 -0.24
C CYS A 22 -8.11 3.66 -0.15
N LEU A 23 -8.41 4.48 -1.15
CA LEU A 23 -7.97 5.87 -1.21
C LEU A 23 -8.55 6.74 -0.10
N LYS A 24 -9.83 6.59 0.23
CA LYS A 24 -10.44 7.28 1.38
C LYS A 24 -9.68 6.96 2.68
N SER A 25 -9.31 5.70 2.89
CA SER A 25 -8.56 5.30 4.08
C SER A 25 -7.13 5.83 4.07
N VAL A 26 -6.46 5.87 2.92
CA VAL A 26 -5.13 6.47 2.74
C VAL A 26 -5.15 7.97 3.03
N PHE A 27 -6.06 8.73 2.45
CA PHE A 27 -6.12 10.18 2.66
C PHE A 27 -6.64 10.59 4.04
N ARG A 28 -7.32 9.68 4.76
CA ARG A 28 -7.75 9.88 6.15
C ARG A 28 -6.62 9.72 7.17
N GLN A 29 -5.44 9.20 6.80
CA GLN A 29 -4.33 9.01 7.72
C GLN A 29 -3.98 10.31 8.45
N GLN A 30 -3.57 10.21 9.73
CA GLN A 30 -3.09 11.35 10.53
C GLN A 30 -1.78 11.92 9.97
N TYR A 31 -0.93 11.07 9.40
CA TYR A 31 0.28 11.48 8.70
C TYR A 31 -0.08 12.12 7.36
N LYS A 32 0.23 13.41 7.19
CA LYS A 32 -0.25 14.21 6.05
C LYS A 32 0.76 14.47 4.95
N ASN A 33 2.06 14.31 5.21
CA ASN A 33 3.07 14.55 4.19
C ASN A 33 3.22 13.32 3.28
N ILE A 34 2.23 13.13 2.41
CA ILE A 34 2.11 11.99 1.51
C ILE A 34 1.93 12.43 0.07
N GLU A 35 2.39 11.62 -0.85
CA GLU A 35 1.94 11.58 -2.25
C GLU A 35 1.42 10.17 -2.55
N VAL A 36 0.45 10.07 -3.46
CA VAL A 36 -0.15 8.79 -3.85
C VAL A 36 0.04 8.57 -5.33
N ILE A 37 0.64 7.45 -5.69
CA ILE A 37 0.88 7.03 -7.06
C ILE A 37 0.06 5.77 -7.35
N ILE A 38 -0.88 5.87 -8.27
CA ILE A 38 -1.60 4.71 -8.80
C ILE A 38 -0.83 4.17 -9.98
N VAL A 39 -0.46 2.89 -9.92
CA VAL A 39 0.14 2.15 -11.04
C VAL A 39 -0.92 1.20 -11.59
N ASP A 40 -1.58 1.63 -12.65
CA ASP A 40 -2.69 0.94 -13.27
C ASP A 40 -2.26 0.10 -14.48
N ASN A 41 -2.61 -1.17 -14.44
CA ASN A 41 -2.34 -2.10 -15.54
C ASN A 41 -3.53 -2.15 -16.52
N GLU A 42 -3.79 -1.03 -17.22
CA GLU A 42 -4.86 -0.93 -18.22
C GLU A 42 -6.20 -1.50 -17.71
N SER A 43 -6.69 -0.99 -16.59
CA SER A 43 -8.02 -1.34 -16.07
C SER A 43 -9.10 -1.00 -17.10
N THR A 44 -10.05 -1.91 -17.28
CA THR A 44 -11.17 -1.77 -18.24
C THR A 44 -12.49 -1.41 -17.56
N ASP A 45 -12.49 -1.42 -16.22
CA ASP A 45 -13.64 -1.01 -15.38
C ASP A 45 -13.51 0.47 -14.95
N ARG A 46 -14.22 0.87 -13.91
CA ARG A 46 -14.21 2.25 -13.42
C ARG A 46 -13.06 2.56 -12.43
N THR A 47 -12.05 1.69 -12.32
CA THR A 47 -10.92 1.87 -11.38
C THR A 47 -10.27 3.22 -11.54
N VAL A 48 -9.81 3.54 -12.74
CA VAL A 48 -9.08 4.80 -13.01
C VAL A 48 -9.98 6.02 -12.79
N ALA A 49 -11.22 5.99 -13.27
CA ALA A 49 -12.15 7.09 -13.07
C ALA A 49 -12.38 7.39 -11.58
N LYS A 50 -12.58 6.35 -10.76
CA LYS A 50 -12.76 6.50 -9.31
C LYS A 50 -11.47 6.95 -8.61
N ALA A 51 -10.30 6.50 -9.06
CA ALA A 51 -9.03 6.93 -8.50
C ALA A 51 -8.77 8.42 -8.75
N GLN A 52 -9.13 8.92 -9.92
CA GLN A 52 -8.96 10.34 -10.32
C GLN A 52 -9.86 11.32 -9.55
N GLU A 53 -10.81 10.84 -8.75
CA GLU A 53 -11.56 11.67 -7.80
C GLU A 53 -10.68 12.14 -6.62
N PHE A 54 -9.47 11.60 -6.49
CA PHE A 54 -8.51 11.91 -5.43
C PHE A 54 -7.25 12.58 -6.01
N PRO A 55 -6.50 13.34 -5.20
CA PRO A 55 -5.25 13.97 -5.64
C PRO A 55 -4.12 12.93 -5.78
N ILE A 56 -4.15 12.18 -6.87
CA ILE A 56 -3.20 11.11 -7.17
C ILE A 56 -2.38 11.40 -8.42
N LYS A 57 -1.25 10.73 -8.55
CA LYS A 57 -0.48 10.62 -9.78
C LYS A 57 -0.77 9.26 -10.42
N LEU A 58 -1.14 9.26 -11.69
CA LEU A 58 -1.44 8.03 -12.43
C LEU A 58 -0.26 7.62 -13.30
N VAL A 59 0.12 6.37 -13.21
CA VAL A 59 1.07 5.69 -14.10
C VAL A 59 0.36 4.51 -14.72
N THR A 60 0.27 4.46 -16.04
CA THR A 60 -0.33 3.32 -16.76
C THR A 60 0.77 2.40 -17.28
N ILE A 61 0.61 1.10 -17.07
CA ILE A 61 1.54 0.05 -17.55
C ILE A 61 0.79 -0.98 -18.36
N LYS A 62 1.46 -1.55 -19.39
CA LYS A 62 0.87 -2.58 -20.26
C LYS A 62 1.24 -3.99 -19.80
N ASP A 63 2.52 -4.20 -19.50
CA ASP A 63 3.04 -5.51 -19.10
C ASP A 63 3.16 -5.58 -17.58
N PHE A 64 2.30 -6.39 -16.97
CA PHE A 64 2.30 -6.54 -15.54
C PHE A 64 3.28 -7.60 -15.06
N PHE A 65 4.35 -7.12 -14.45
CA PHE A 65 5.20 -7.89 -13.55
C PHE A 65 5.18 -7.18 -12.20
N PRO A 66 4.88 -7.85 -11.07
CA PRO A 66 4.71 -7.19 -9.77
C PRO A 66 5.86 -6.26 -9.37
N GLY A 67 7.10 -6.73 -9.54
CA GLY A 67 8.30 -5.93 -9.24
C GLY A 67 8.48 -4.75 -10.20
N LYS A 68 8.21 -4.94 -11.50
CA LYS A 68 8.27 -3.85 -12.49
C LYS A 68 7.27 -2.76 -12.18
N ALA A 69 6.03 -3.13 -11.86
CA ALA A 69 4.97 -2.18 -11.51
C ALA A 69 5.36 -1.32 -10.29
N ILE A 70 5.92 -1.94 -9.25
CA ILE A 70 6.44 -1.22 -8.09
C ILE A 70 7.57 -0.27 -8.51
N ASN A 71 8.53 -0.73 -9.31
CA ASN A 71 9.65 0.09 -9.77
C ASN A 71 9.19 1.28 -10.62
N ASP A 72 8.17 1.10 -11.47
CA ASP A 72 7.61 2.20 -12.26
C ASP A 72 6.94 3.24 -11.36
N GLY A 73 6.24 2.79 -10.30
CA GLY A 73 5.72 3.67 -9.26
C GLY A 73 6.81 4.41 -8.49
N ILE A 74 7.89 3.73 -8.12
CA ILE A 74 9.05 4.33 -7.43
C ILE A 74 9.70 5.40 -8.31
N ARG A 75 9.91 5.14 -9.59
CA ARG A 75 10.49 6.14 -10.53
C ARG A 75 9.61 7.39 -10.65
N ALA A 76 8.31 7.24 -10.46
CA ALA A 76 7.36 8.35 -10.50
C ALA A 76 7.21 9.08 -9.16
N SER A 77 7.84 8.57 -8.10
CA SER A 77 7.73 9.08 -6.73
C SER A 77 8.86 10.05 -6.36
N SER A 78 8.66 10.82 -5.29
CA SER A 78 9.63 11.78 -4.76
C SER A 78 9.84 11.62 -3.26
N GLY A 79 9.15 10.66 -2.61
CA GLY A 79 9.20 10.46 -1.17
C GLY A 79 10.51 9.84 -0.69
N GLU A 80 10.86 10.16 0.54
CA GLU A 80 11.99 9.53 1.25
C GLU A 80 11.64 8.08 1.65
N TYR A 81 10.37 7.83 1.98
CA TYR A 81 9.86 6.49 2.27
C TYR A 81 8.87 6.04 1.21
N ILE A 82 8.95 4.76 0.87
CA ILE A 82 8.05 4.10 -0.09
C ILE A 82 7.15 3.13 0.65
N VAL A 83 5.86 3.25 0.44
CA VAL A 83 4.85 2.29 0.92
C VAL A 83 4.18 1.65 -0.28
N CYS A 84 4.19 0.32 -0.32
CA CYS A 84 3.52 -0.45 -1.38
C CYS A 84 2.18 -0.99 -0.85
N LEU A 85 1.12 -0.75 -1.61
CA LEU A 85 -0.24 -1.19 -1.28
C LEU A 85 -0.92 -1.76 -2.53
N SER A 86 -1.88 -2.67 -2.35
CA SER A 86 -2.75 -3.14 -3.44
C SER A 86 -4.07 -2.37 -3.42
N GLY A 87 -4.69 -2.17 -4.59
CA GLY A 87 -5.93 -1.38 -4.74
C GLY A 87 -7.14 -1.91 -3.96
N HIS A 88 -7.09 -3.17 -3.54
CA HIS A 88 -8.11 -3.81 -2.69
C HIS A 88 -7.74 -3.87 -1.20
N CYS A 89 -6.60 -3.34 -0.80
CA CYS A 89 -6.19 -3.26 0.60
C CYS A 89 -6.67 -1.95 1.22
N VAL A 90 -7.33 -2.04 2.37
CA VAL A 90 -7.86 -0.87 3.08
C VAL A 90 -7.14 -0.75 4.42
N PRO A 91 -6.33 0.30 4.66
CA PRO A 91 -5.78 0.59 5.97
C PRO A 91 -6.84 0.60 7.07
N VAL A 92 -6.60 -0.15 8.15
CA VAL A 92 -7.60 -0.43 9.20
C VAL A 92 -8.00 0.79 10.03
N ASN A 93 -7.07 1.75 10.21
CA ASN A 93 -7.29 2.97 10.97
C ASN A 93 -6.45 4.13 10.43
N ASP A 94 -6.59 5.30 11.04
CA ASP A 94 -5.90 6.54 10.64
C ASP A 94 -4.47 6.67 11.16
N GLN A 95 -3.99 5.72 11.97
CA GLN A 95 -2.62 5.67 12.51
C GLN A 95 -1.73 4.64 11.78
N TRP A 96 -2.29 3.89 10.84
CA TRP A 96 -1.60 2.82 10.12
C TRP A 96 -0.28 3.30 9.51
N LEU A 97 -0.30 4.40 8.77
CA LEU A 97 0.89 4.94 8.13
C LEU A 97 1.94 5.42 9.14
N GLY A 98 1.50 6.17 10.14
CA GLY A 98 2.38 6.64 11.21
C GLY A 98 3.08 5.51 11.96
N ASN A 99 2.37 4.42 12.20
CA ASN A 99 2.93 3.23 12.84
C ASN A 99 3.96 2.51 11.96
N LEU A 100 3.75 2.45 10.65
CA LEU A 100 4.74 1.87 9.73
C LEU A 100 6.04 2.68 9.69
N ILE A 101 5.95 4.00 9.55
CA ILE A 101 7.14 4.84 9.41
C ILE A 101 7.89 5.05 10.73
N LYS A 102 7.24 4.93 11.87
CA LYS A 102 7.89 5.06 13.18
C LYS A 102 9.10 4.14 13.33
N ASP A 103 8.99 2.91 12.87
CA ASP A 103 10.06 1.92 12.99
C ASP A 103 11.20 2.17 11.96
N LEU A 104 10.91 2.82 10.83
CA LEU A 104 11.92 3.17 9.81
C LEU A 104 12.88 4.29 10.26
N SER A 105 12.58 4.98 11.35
CA SER A 105 13.51 5.95 11.94
C SER A 105 14.76 5.28 12.54
N ASN A 106 14.71 3.97 12.81
CA ASN A 106 15.86 3.18 13.22
C ASN A 106 16.66 2.76 11.98
N LEU A 107 17.91 3.23 11.88
CA LEU A 107 18.80 2.97 10.74
C LEU A 107 19.12 1.48 10.50
N ASN A 108 18.84 0.61 11.47
CA ASN A 108 18.99 -0.84 11.31
C ASN A 108 17.75 -1.53 10.73
N VAL A 109 16.67 -0.78 10.47
CA VAL A 109 15.43 -1.29 9.88
C VAL A 109 15.40 -0.96 8.40
N ALA A 110 15.51 -1.98 7.56
CA ALA A 110 15.45 -1.84 6.10
C ALA A 110 14.01 -1.79 5.56
N GLY A 111 13.05 -2.33 6.28
CA GLY A 111 11.65 -2.36 5.87
C GLY A 111 10.71 -2.79 6.98
N VAL A 112 9.45 -2.38 6.85
CA VAL A 112 8.36 -2.73 7.77
C VAL A 112 7.16 -3.18 6.94
N TYR A 113 6.45 -4.19 7.40
CA TYR A 113 5.19 -4.59 6.78
C TYR A 113 4.06 -4.69 7.80
N GLY A 114 2.86 -4.36 7.36
CA GLY A 114 1.65 -4.46 8.18
C GLY A 114 1.07 -5.87 8.13
N LYS A 115 0.48 -6.32 9.23
CA LYS A 115 -0.33 -7.53 9.25
C LYS A 115 -1.52 -7.35 8.30
N GLN A 116 -1.78 -8.35 7.47
CA GLN A 116 -3.00 -8.42 6.67
C GLN A 116 -4.06 -9.22 7.43
N GLU A 117 -5.25 -8.64 7.54
CA GLU A 117 -6.40 -9.28 8.17
C GLU A 117 -7.48 -9.56 7.14
N PRO A 118 -8.08 -10.76 7.16
CA PRO A 118 -9.16 -11.09 6.24
C PRO A 118 -10.43 -10.31 6.62
N LEU A 119 -11.22 -9.97 5.62
CA LEU A 119 -12.56 -9.44 5.81
C LEU A 119 -13.53 -10.58 6.21
N SER A 120 -14.68 -10.24 6.75
CA SER A 120 -15.68 -11.22 7.22
C SER A 120 -16.12 -12.20 6.13
N PHE A 121 -16.16 -11.75 4.89
CA PHE A 121 -16.54 -12.52 3.69
C PHE A 121 -15.35 -13.14 2.92
N THR A 122 -14.13 -13.02 3.43
CA THR A 122 -12.96 -13.70 2.85
C THR A 122 -13.13 -15.21 2.96
N SER A 123 -12.68 -15.96 1.95
CA SER A 123 -12.77 -17.43 1.98
C SER A 123 -11.98 -18.01 3.17
N ASP A 124 -12.39 -19.17 3.66
CA ASP A 124 -11.70 -19.80 4.79
C ASP A 124 -10.28 -20.26 4.44
N LEU A 125 -10.01 -20.56 3.17
CA LEU A 125 -8.66 -20.85 2.68
C LEU A 125 -7.76 -19.62 2.78
N ASP A 126 -8.23 -18.48 2.27
CA ASP A 126 -7.46 -17.23 2.33
C ASP A 126 -7.26 -16.76 3.78
N LYS A 127 -8.28 -16.92 4.65
CA LYS A 127 -8.15 -16.63 6.09
C LYS A 127 -7.04 -17.45 6.73
N ARG A 128 -7.01 -18.76 6.45
CA ARG A 128 -5.97 -19.66 6.95
C ARG A 128 -4.59 -19.23 6.45
N ASP A 129 -4.45 -18.94 5.18
CA ASP A 129 -3.18 -18.56 4.56
C ASP A 129 -2.67 -17.23 5.13
N LEU A 130 -3.54 -16.23 5.30
CA LEU A 130 -3.17 -14.97 5.95
C LEU A 130 -2.70 -15.18 7.41
N LEU A 131 -3.40 -16.03 8.18
CA LEU A 131 -2.99 -16.35 9.55
C LEU A 131 -1.65 -17.12 9.61
N THR A 132 -1.37 -17.96 8.62
CA THR A 132 -0.12 -18.71 8.53
C THR A 132 1.05 -17.80 8.20
N VAL A 133 0.87 -16.88 7.25
CA VAL A 133 1.93 -15.96 6.78
C VAL A 133 2.21 -14.88 7.82
N PHE A 134 1.18 -14.20 8.32
CA PHE A 134 1.36 -13.02 9.18
C PHE A 134 1.34 -13.35 10.69
N GLY A 135 0.76 -14.49 11.08
CA GLY A 135 0.68 -14.89 12.49
C GLY A 135 -0.11 -13.91 13.36
N LYS A 136 0.03 -14.05 14.68
CA LYS A 136 -0.62 -13.17 15.66
C LYS A 136 0.36 -12.15 16.27
N ASP A 137 1.65 -12.47 16.27
CA ASP A 137 2.67 -11.72 16.98
C ASP A 137 3.52 -10.88 16.02
N ARG A 138 4.00 -9.73 16.52
CA ARG A 138 5.00 -8.93 15.85
C ARG A 138 6.31 -9.73 15.74
N LYS A 139 6.85 -9.85 14.53
CA LYS A 139 8.16 -10.46 14.29
C LYS A 139 9.16 -9.40 13.86
N VAL A 140 10.37 -9.47 14.39
CA VAL A 140 11.51 -8.65 13.99
C VAL A 140 12.58 -9.58 13.45
N GLN A 141 12.96 -9.42 12.19
CA GLN A 141 14.07 -10.15 11.59
C GLN A 141 15.31 -9.24 11.63
N ILE A 142 16.36 -9.70 12.31
CA ILE A 142 17.58 -8.92 12.55
C ILE A 142 18.69 -9.29 11.55
N LYS A 143 18.62 -10.49 10.96
CA LYS A 143 19.56 -10.99 9.94
C LYS A 143 18.83 -11.82 8.92
N ASP A 144 19.33 -11.79 7.68
CA ASP A 144 18.97 -12.79 6.69
C ASP A 144 19.58 -14.13 7.14
N SER A 145 18.73 -15.13 7.28
CA SER A 145 19.11 -16.50 7.60
C SER A 145 19.46 -17.26 6.33
#